data_c15ed4aeec8ead407c8a8cba54f57dbf
#
_entry.id   c15ed4aeec8ead407c8a8cba54f57dbf
#
_cell.length_a   1.000
_cell.length_b   1.000
_cell.length_c   1.000
_cell.angle_alpha   90.00
_cell.angle_beta   90.00
_cell.angle_gamma   90.00
#
_symmetry.space_group_name_H-M   'P 1'
#
loop_
_entity.id
_entity.type
_entity.pdbx_description
1 polymer ?
#
loop_
_entity_poly.entity_id
_entity_poly.type
_entity_poly.pdbx_seq_one_letter_code
_entity_poly.pdbx_strand_id
1 'polypeptide(L)'
;IIVLDADNNVLSDNIPYRYDGNIWSFDSNNDEGKTTIYYDNKATVYLAYFPYSKEADNVINIDDLKGKFLPQGDQRSKDAYRASDLLVWSDTSGRPLKKLDIVFEHAYSLLSLSPSIKCKINGRRDFTYVPSSISDVSFNVGTEPLFPYQMNDGSYQIIISPKRAKVRWLYEYNKEMYSGAMPDTDLSANTCYTFTPVLKDIGDYTLDKAQMGDFYCKDESNNG
;
A
#
# COMPACT_ATOMS: atom_id res chain seq x y z
N ILE A 1 -9.89 -5.76 -17.48
CA ILE A 1 -10.74 -6.93 -17.17
C ILE A 1 -10.40 -8.06 -18.13
N ILE A 2 -10.36 -9.29 -17.64
CA ILE A 2 -10.12 -10.52 -18.38
C ILE A 2 -11.32 -11.44 -18.17
N VAL A 3 -11.79 -12.11 -19.23
CA VAL A 3 -12.93 -13.04 -19.17
C VAL A 3 -12.54 -14.37 -19.78
N LEU A 4 -12.82 -15.47 -19.07
CA LEU A 4 -12.48 -16.83 -19.49
C LEU A 4 -13.71 -17.74 -19.50
N ASP A 5 -13.64 -18.80 -20.29
CA ASP A 5 -14.59 -19.91 -20.24
C ASP A 5 -14.24 -20.96 -19.17
N ALA A 6 -15.01 -22.05 -19.09
CA ALA A 6 -14.79 -23.10 -18.11
C ALA A 6 -13.49 -23.90 -18.31
N ASP A 7 -12.92 -23.85 -19.49
CA ASP A 7 -11.66 -24.52 -19.85
C ASP A 7 -10.45 -23.57 -19.78
N ASN A 8 -10.65 -22.37 -19.19
CA ASN A 8 -9.68 -21.27 -19.11
C ASN A 8 -9.24 -20.70 -20.49
N ASN A 9 -10.04 -20.88 -21.53
CA ASN A 9 -9.78 -20.17 -22.78
C ASN A 9 -10.18 -18.70 -22.63
N VAL A 10 -9.35 -17.81 -23.14
CA VAL A 10 -9.58 -16.36 -23.06
C VAL A 10 -10.68 -15.95 -24.04
N LEU A 11 -11.77 -15.41 -23.52
CA LEU A 11 -12.88 -14.84 -24.29
C LEU A 11 -12.72 -13.32 -24.47
N SER A 12 -12.16 -12.65 -23.47
CA SER A 12 -11.80 -11.23 -23.54
C SER A 12 -10.49 -11.02 -22.80
N ASP A 13 -9.47 -10.57 -23.51
CA ASP A 13 -8.11 -10.46 -23.00
C ASP A 13 -7.78 -9.02 -22.60
N ASN A 14 -7.58 -8.81 -21.30
CA ASN A 14 -7.04 -7.61 -20.72
C ASN A 14 -7.68 -6.29 -21.21
N ILE A 15 -9.01 -6.23 -21.16
CA ILE A 15 -9.77 -5.09 -21.67
C ILE A 15 -9.64 -3.89 -20.72
N PRO A 16 -9.15 -2.72 -21.19
CA PRO A 16 -8.97 -1.54 -20.37
C PRO A 16 -10.29 -0.82 -20.10
N TYR A 17 -10.48 -0.39 -18.85
CA TYR A 17 -11.56 0.48 -18.40
C TYR A 17 -10.99 1.70 -17.69
N ARG A 18 -11.62 2.84 -17.87
CA ARG A 18 -11.25 4.11 -17.25
C ARG A 18 -12.36 4.60 -16.31
N TYR A 19 -11.96 5.08 -15.14
CA TYR A 19 -12.85 5.76 -14.21
C TYR A 19 -12.83 7.27 -14.46
N ASP A 20 -13.99 7.88 -14.66
CA ASP A 20 -14.14 9.31 -14.94
C ASP A 20 -14.45 10.15 -13.68
N GLY A 21 -14.51 9.51 -12.53
CA GLY A 21 -14.93 10.11 -11.25
C GLY A 21 -16.34 9.68 -10.81
N ASN A 22 -17.11 9.08 -11.70
CA ASN A 22 -18.49 8.63 -11.49
C ASN A 22 -18.68 7.15 -11.84
N ILE A 23 -18.28 6.78 -13.03
CA ILE A 23 -18.48 5.44 -13.57
C ILE A 23 -17.20 4.90 -14.22
N TRP A 24 -17.12 3.58 -14.27
CA TRP A 24 -16.14 2.89 -15.09
C TRP A 24 -16.70 2.67 -16.50
N SER A 25 -15.96 3.11 -17.51
CA SER A 25 -16.31 2.93 -18.91
C SER A 25 -15.15 2.32 -19.68
N PHE A 26 -15.46 1.62 -20.76
CA PHE A 26 -14.45 1.07 -21.66
C PHE A 26 -13.55 2.21 -22.19
N ASP A 27 -12.23 2.03 -22.12
CA ASP A 27 -11.27 2.99 -22.66
C ASP A 27 -11.12 2.77 -24.18
N SER A 28 -11.90 3.52 -24.94
CA SER A 28 -11.86 3.45 -26.42
C SER A 28 -10.59 4.02 -27.04
N ASN A 29 -9.78 4.73 -26.26
CA ASN A 29 -8.50 5.30 -26.72
C ASN A 29 -7.33 4.31 -26.52
N ASN A 30 -7.62 3.02 -26.31
CA ASN A 30 -6.57 2.02 -26.24
C ASN A 30 -5.94 1.79 -27.62
N ASP A 31 -4.60 1.80 -27.67
CA ASP A 31 -3.83 1.63 -28.91
C ASP A 31 -3.83 0.18 -29.43
N GLU A 32 -4.49 -0.75 -28.74
CA GLU A 32 -4.44 -2.20 -29.00
C GLU A 32 -5.62 -2.70 -29.83
N GLY A 33 -6.55 -1.82 -30.20
CA GLY A 33 -7.75 -2.20 -30.96
C GLY A 33 -8.72 -3.11 -30.19
N LYS A 34 -8.58 -3.17 -28.86
CA LYS A 34 -9.49 -3.94 -27.98
C LYS A 34 -10.88 -3.33 -28.00
N THR A 35 -11.90 -4.15 -27.78
CA THR A 35 -13.31 -3.74 -27.73
C THR A 35 -13.89 -3.97 -26.36
N THR A 36 -15.02 -3.33 -26.07
CA THR A 36 -15.72 -3.53 -24.77
C THR A 36 -16.15 -5.00 -24.61
N ILE A 37 -16.29 -5.41 -23.35
CA ILE A 37 -16.76 -6.75 -23.01
C ILE A 37 -18.28 -6.82 -23.25
N TYR A 38 -18.69 -7.83 -24.01
CA TYR A 38 -20.09 -8.17 -24.21
C TYR A 38 -20.45 -9.40 -23.38
N TYR A 39 -21.76 -9.55 -23.09
CA TYR A 39 -22.26 -10.76 -22.47
C TYR A 39 -21.96 -11.98 -23.36
N ASP A 40 -21.33 -12.98 -22.76
CA ASP A 40 -21.07 -14.27 -23.39
C ASP A 40 -21.60 -15.39 -22.48
N ASN A 41 -22.42 -16.30 -23.03
CA ASN A 41 -23.00 -17.42 -22.29
C ASN A 41 -21.99 -18.53 -21.94
N LYS A 42 -20.76 -18.46 -22.48
CA LYS A 42 -19.63 -19.34 -22.16
C LYS A 42 -18.76 -18.82 -21.05
N ALA A 43 -18.86 -17.51 -20.75
CA ALA A 43 -18.04 -16.86 -19.75
C ALA A 43 -18.36 -17.41 -18.35
N THR A 44 -17.35 -17.88 -17.63
CA THR A 44 -17.49 -18.53 -16.31
C THR A 44 -16.50 -17.99 -15.28
N VAL A 45 -15.44 -17.33 -15.73
CA VAL A 45 -14.43 -16.70 -14.87
C VAL A 45 -14.23 -15.25 -15.31
N TYR A 46 -14.21 -14.35 -14.34
CA TYR A 46 -13.97 -12.93 -14.54
C TYR A 46 -12.86 -12.47 -13.61
N LEU A 47 -11.86 -11.80 -14.16
CA LEU A 47 -10.75 -11.21 -13.41
C LEU A 47 -10.72 -9.72 -13.67
N ALA A 48 -10.52 -8.94 -12.63
CA ALA A 48 -10.25 -7.51 -12.74
C ALA A 48 -9.04 -7.14 -11.89
N TYR A 49 -8.27 -6.15 -12.33
CA TYR A 49 -7.12 -5.68 -11.60
C TYR A 49 -6.86 -4.20 -11.89
N PHE A 50 -6.08 -3.57 -11.02
CA PHE A 50 -5.62 -2.20 -11.14
C PHE A 50 -4.20 -2.08 -10.53
N PRO A 51 -3.29 -1.28 -11.09
CA PRO A 51 -3.42 -0.48 -12.32
C PRO A 51 -3.38 -1.33 -13.61
N TYR A 52 -3.96 -0.79 -14.69
CA TYR A 52 -3.91 -1.43 -16.00
C TYR A 52 -2.46 -1.48 -16.54
N SER A 53 -2.08 -2.61 -17.12
CA SER A 53 -0.82 -2.78 -17.85
C SER A 53 -0.98 -3.76 -19.00
N LYS A 54 -0.30 -3.52 -20.12
CA LYS A 54 -0.22 -4.45 -21.25
C LYS A 54 0.48 -5.77 -20.89
N GLU A 55 1.30 -5.78 -19.86
CA GLU A 55 1.98 -6.99 -19.38
C GLU A 55 1.02 -8.08 -18.88
N ALA A 56 -0.24 -7.71 -18.58
CA ALA A 56 -1.26 -8.67 -18.15
C ALA A 56 -1.98 -9.40 -19.31
N ASP A 57 -1.56 -9.24 -20.53
CA ASP A 57 -2.11 -10.02 -21.64
C ASP A 57 -1.82 -11.52 -21.44
N ASN A 58 -2.80 -12.36 -21.80
CA ASN A 58 -2.79 -13.84 -21.63
C ASN A 58 -2.71 -14.33 -20.17
N VAL A 59 -3.12 -13.53 -19.22
CA VAL A 59 -3.30 -13.97 -17.82
C VAL A 59 -4.60 -14.76 -17.69
N ILE A 60 -4.55 -15.87 -16.95
CA ILE A 60 -5.71 -16.75 -16.76
C ILE A 60 -6.15 -16.89 -15.29
N ASN A 61 -5.40 -16.33 -14.35
CA ASN A 61 -5.75 -16.35 -12.93
C ASN A 61 -5.06 -15.20 -12.16
N ILE A 62 -5.45 -15.01 -10.91
CA ILE A 62 -4.88 -13.95 -10.03
C ILE A 62 -3.41 -14.20 -9.68
N ASP A 63 -2.96 -15.44 -9.59
CA ASP A 63 -1.56 -15.74 -9.25
C ASP A 63 -0.61 -15.39 -10.40
N ASP A 64 -1.07 -15.54 -11.65
CA ASP A 64 -0.34 -15.04 -12.83
C ASP A 64 -0.20 -13.51 -12.78
N LEU A 65 -1.26 -12.78 -12.39
CA LEU A 65 -1.19 -11.32 -12.18
C LEU A 65 -0.15 -10.98 -11.11
N LYS A 66 -0.20 -11.62 -9.95
CA LYS A 66 0.78 -11.40 -8.87
C LYS A 66 2.21 -11.71 -9.32
N GLY A 67 2.40 -12.76 -10.14
CA GLY A 67 3.70 -13.11 -10.68
C GLY A 67 4.29 -12.04 -11.61
N LYS A 68 3.42 -11.33 -12.36
CA LYS A 68 3.84 -10.25 -13.27
C LYS A 68 4.08 -8.90 -12.59
N PHE A 69 3.36 -8.59 -11.51
CA PHE A 69 3.35 -7.27 -10.86
C PHE A 69 3.90 -7.34 -9.43
N LEU A 70 5.10 -7.86 -9.27
CA LEU A 70 5.76 -7.95 -7.96
C LEU A 70 6.07 -6.56 -7.38
N PRO A 71 5.85 -6.34 -6.07
CA PRO A 71 6.22 -5.10 -5.41
C PRO A 71 7.73 -4.83 -5.53
N GLN A 72 8.08 -3.56 -5.79
CA GLN A 72 9.47 -3.14 -5.88
C GLN A 72 10.11 -3.05 -4.48
N GLY A 73 11.40 -3.39 -4.38
CA GLY A 73 12.15 -3.28 -3.12
C GLY A 73 12.48 -1.83 -2.74
N ASP A 74 12.57 -0.94 -3.73
CA ASP A 74 12.74 0.50 -3.54
C ASP A 74 11.47 1.24 -3.99
N GLN A 75 10.70 1.69 -3.02
CA GLN A 75 9.44 2.41 -3.23
C GLN A 75 9.51 3.87 -2.79
N ARG A 76 10.71 4.47 -2.68
CA ARG A 76 10.89 5.86 -2.25
C ARG A 76 10.24 6.89 -3.19
N SER A 77 10.05 6.54 -4.45
CA SER A 77 9.27 7.37 -5.37
C SER A 77 7.78 7.03 -5.32
N LYS A 78 6.94 8.06 -5.56
CA LYS A 78 5.48 7.89 -5.61
C LYS A 78 5.06 6.90 -6.69
N ASP A 79 5.76 6.88 -7.83
CA ASP A 79 5.45 6.01 -8.95
C ASP A 79 5.81 4.56 -8.64
N ALA A 80 6.96 4.29 -8.01
CA ALA A 80 7.35 2.95 -7.57
C ALA A 80 6.40 2.41 -6.49
N TYR A 81 6.00 3.26 -5.52
CA TYR A 81 5.02 2.90 -4.51
C TYR A 81 3.67 2.53 -5.12
N ARG A 82 3.14 3.37 -6.03
CA ARG A 82 1.87 3.10 -6.71
C ARG A 82 1.91 1.89 -7.62
N ALA A 83 3.02 1.69 -8.35
CA ALA A 83 3.20 0.52 -9.21
C ALA A 83 3.29 -0.79 -8.43
N SER A 84 3.64 -0.72 -7.14
CA SER A 84 3.68 -1.88 -6.23
C SER A 84 2.30 -2.25 -5.67
N ASP A 85 1.28 -1.39 -5.81
CA ASP A 85 -0.06 -1.61 -5.26
C ASP A 85 -0.99 -2.27 -6.29
N LEU A 86 -0.90 -3.58 -6.40
CA LEU A 86 -1.81 -4.37 -7.23
C LEU A 86 -3.13 -4.60 -6.49
N LEU A 87 -4.22 -4.08 -7.07
CA LEU A 87 -5.58 -4.39 -6.65
C LEU A 87 -6.15 -5.50 -7.55
N VAL A 88 -6.84 -6.46 -6.98
CA VAL A 88 -7.40 -7.59 -7.70
C VAL A 88 -8.84 -7.88 -7.28
N TRP A 89 -9.60 -8.46 -8.21
CA TRP A 89 -10.91 -9.02 -7.97
C TRP A 89 -11.13 -10.20 -8.92
N SER A 90 -11.84 -11.21 -8.47
CA SER A 90 -12.26 -12.33 -9.33
C SER A 90 -13.64 -12.83 -8.97
N ASP A 91 -14.36 -13.30 -9.99
CA ASP A 91 -15.53 -14.15 -9.84
C ASP A 91 -15.29 -15.47 -10.58
N THR A 92 -15.33 -16.55 -9.83
CA THR A 92 -15.15 -17.93 -10.32
C THR A 92 -16.39 -18.77 -10.07
N SER A 93 -17.58 -18.15 -10.05
CA SER A 93 -18.85 -18.82 -9.75
C SER A 93 -19.29 -19.85 -10.81
N GLY A 94 -18.59 -19.89 -11.93
CA GLY A 94 -18.84 -20.85 -13.00
C GLY A 94 -20.09 -20.56 -13.84
N ARG A 95 -20.56 -19.31 -13.82
CA ARG A 95 -21.77 -18.87 -14.54
C ARG A 95 -21.57 -17.54 -15.26
N PRO A 96 -22.24 -17.32 -16.41
CA PRO A 96 -22.22 -16.05 -17.09
C PRO A 96 -22.85 -14.94 -16.25
N LEU A 97 -22.16 -13.79 -16.14
CA LEU A 97 -22.65 -12.62 -15.43
C LEU A 97 -23.13 -11.55 -16.41
N LYS A 98 -24.30 -10.95 -16.12
CA LYS A 98 -24.84 -9.81 -16.88
C LYS A 98 -24.34 -8.48 -16.34
N LYS A 99 -23.80 -8.47 -15.12
CA LYS A 99 -23.27 -7.30 -14.41
C LYS A 99 -22.08 -7.75 -13.57
N LEU A 100 -21.00 -6.97 -13.58
CA LEU A 100 -19.85 -7.19 -12.72
C LEU A 100 -19.92 -6.16 -11.58
N ASP A 101 -20.09 -6.63 -10.36
CA ASP A 101 -19.97 -5.82 -9.14
C ASP A 101 -18.58 -6.04 -8.54
N ILE A 102 -17.64 -5.16 -8.90
CA ILE A 102 -16.23 -5.31 -8.59
C ILE A 102 -15.91 -4.62 -7.28
N VAL A 103 -15.43 -5.37 -6.30
CA VAL A 103 -14.84 -4.85 -5.06
C VAL A 103 -13.39 -5.29 -5.01
N PHE A 104 -12.48 -4.35 -5.25
CA PHE A 104 -11.06 -4.64 -5.27
C PHE A 104 -10.50 -4.91 -3.88
N GLU A 105 -9.56 -5.85 -3.81
CA GLU A 105 -8.74 -6.12 -2.64
C GLU A 105 -7.26 -5.94 -3.00
N HIS A 106 -6.43 -5.53 -2.03
CA HIS A 106 -4.99 -5.46 -2.22
C HIS A 106 -4.39 -6.86 -2.32
N ALA A 107 -3.69 -7.14 -3.41
CA ALA A 107 -3.01 -8.42 -3.62
C ALA A 107 -1.85 -8.64 -2.65
N TYR A 108 -1.38 -7.58 -2.02
CA TYR A 108 -0.17 -7.53 -1.20
C TYR A 108 -0.43 -7.04 0.22
N SER A 109 0.59 -7.12 1.07
CA SER A 109 0.57 -6.61 2.44
C SER A 109 1.17 -5.21 2.49
N LEU A 110 0.69 -4.35 3.38
CA LEU A 110 1.25 -3.04 3.65
C LEU A 110 1.98 -3.04 4.99
N LEU A 111 3.22 -2.57 5.02
CA LEU A 111 3.92 -2.22 6.25
C LEU A 111 3.92 -0.70 6.40
N SER A 112 3.51 -0.20 7.55
CA SER A 112 3.44 1.23 7.86
C SER A 112 4.23 1.53 9.13
N LEU A 113 5.17 2.47 9.08
CA LEU A 113 5.99 2.90 10.20
C LEU A 113 5.73 4.37 10.49
N SER A 114 5.31 4.67 11.71
CA SER A 114 5.07 6.03 12.21
C SER A 114 5.87 6.25 13.50
N PRO A 115 7.18 6.51 13.43
CA PRO A 115 7.96 6.79 14.62
C PRO A 115 7.50 8.09 15.26
N SER A 116 7.44 8.12 16.58
CA SER A 116 7.04 9.29 17.33
C SER A 116 7.96 9.54 18.52
N ILE A 117 7.98 10.77 19.02
CA ILE A 117 8.74 11.17 20.19
C ILE A 117 7.75 11.58 21.28
N LYS A 118 7.95 11.03 22.47
CA LYS A 118 7.25 11.47 23.68
C LYS A 118 8.16 12.38 24.48
N CYS A 119 7.76 13.62 24.68
CA CYS A 119 8.49 14.61 25.45
C CYS A 119 7.60 15.26 26.50
N LYS A 120 8.25 15.97 27.44
CA LYS A 120 7.58 16.78 28.48
C LYS A 120 7.91 18.25 28.27
N ILE A 121 6.89 19.11 28.38
CA ILE A 121 7.10 20.55 28.42
C ILE A 121 7.04 21.00 29.89
N ASN A 122 8.08 21.63 30.34
CA ASN A 122 8.19 22.20 31.69
C ASN A 122 7.82 21.19 32.81
N GLY A 123 8.11 19.90 32.61
CA GLY A 123 7.83 18.84 33.58
C GLY A 123 6.35 18.54 33.84
N ARG A 124 5.42 19.19 33.15
CA ARG A 124 4.00 19.17 33.49
C ARG A 124 3.10 18.41 32.53
N ARG A 125 3.49 18.26 31.25
CA ARG A 125 2.63 17.67 30.21
C ARG A 125 3.42 16.74 29.28
N ASP A 126 2.94 15.52 29.14
CA ASP A 126 3.44 14.59 28.13
C ASP A 126 2.72 14.87 26.82
N PHE A 127 3.44 14.90 25.71
CA PHE A 127 2.84 14.87 24.37
C PHE A 127 3.71 14.06 23.42
N THR A 128 3.08 13.60 22.33
CA THR A 128 3.72 12.77 21.32
C THR A 128 3.60 13.46 19.96
N TYR A 129 4.68 13.49 19.19
CA TYR A 129 4.68 14.04 17.85
C TYR A 129 5.56 13.22 16.91
N VAL A 130 5.31 13.32 15.61
CA VAL A 130 6.16 12.70 14.58
C VAL A 130 7.23 13.73 14.18
N PRO A 131 8.52 13.49 14.46
CA PRO A 131 9.56 14.43 14.12
C PRO A 131 9.82 14.47 12.62
N SER A 132 9.98 15.66 12.06
CA SER A 132 10.33 15.86 10.65
C SER A 132 11.77 15.46 10.29
N SER A 133 12.61 15.23 11.30
CA SER A 133 14.03 14.88 11.16
C SER A 133 14.31 13.38 11.10
N ILE A 134 13.29 12.55 10.93
CA ILE A 134 13.49 11.11 10.69
C ILE A 134 13.96 10.91 9.26
N SER A 135 15.05 10.17 9.10
CA SER A 135 15.66 9.82 7.82
C SER A 135 16.10 8.36 7.76
N ASP A 136 16.64 7.95 6.62
CA ASP A 136 17.21 6.61 6.38
C ASP A 136 16.32 5.44 6.83
N VAL A 137 15.02 5.59 6.55
CA VAL A 137 14.04 4.57 6.91
C VAL A 137 14.15 3.39 5.97
N SER A 138 14.23 2.21 6.57
CA SER A 138 14.21 0.93 5.84
C SER A 138 13.48 -0.16 6.61
N PHE A 139 12.99 -1.16 5.86
CA PHE A 139 12.47 -2.40 6.40
C PHE A 139 13.35 -3.57 5.95
N ASN A 140 13.58 -4.53 6.82
CA ASN A 140 14.14 -5.82 6.44
C ASN A 140 13.06 -6.89 6.63
N VAL A 141 12.67 -7.51 5.53
CA VAL A 141 11.71 -8.62 5.51
C VAL A 141 12.45 -9.87 5.06
N GLY A 142 12.97 -10.61 6.03
CA GLY A 142 14.02 -11.59 5.80
C GLY A 142 15.40 -10.94 5.75
N THR A 143 16.14 -11.10 4.65
CA THR A 143 17.56 -10.66 4.52
C THR A 143 17.73 -9.38 3.71
N GLU A 144 16.73 -8.99 2.92
CA GLU A 144 16.87 -7.87 1.98
C GLU A 144 16.34 -6.55 2.58
N PRO A 145 17.07 -5.45 2.43
CA PRO A 145 16.59 -4.14 2.80
C PRO A 145 15.56 -3.64 1.77
N LEU A 146 14.46 -3.10 2.26
CA LEU A 146 13.37 -2.51 1.49
C LEU A 146 13.24 -1.05 1.87
N PHE A 147 13.01 -0.16 0.90
CA PHE A 147 12.99 1.28 1.10
C PHE A 147 11.58 1.83 0.89
N PRO A 148 10.93 2.34 1.96
CA PRO A 148 9.55 2.79 1.93
C PRO A 148 9.34 4.15 1.27
N TYR A 149 8.11 4.43 0.86
CA TYR A 149 7.64 5.75 0.48
C TYR A 149 7.28 6.56 1.73
N GLN A 150 7.68 7.83 1.76
CA GLN A 150 7.28 8.76 2.80
C GLN A 150 5.95 9.41 2.46
N MET A 151 4.96 9.22 3.32
CA MET A 151 3.64 9.81 3.21
C MET A 151 3.61 11.27 3.69
N ASN A 152 2.56 12.01 3.28
CA ASN A 152 2.41 13.42 3.66
C ASN A 152 2.23 13.65 5.18
N ASP A 153 1.77 12.66 5.90
CA ASP A 153 1.61 12.68 7.36
C ASP A 153 2.91 12.34 8.12
N GLY A 154 4.00 12.12 7.38
CA GLY A 154 5.30 11.76 7.92
C GLY A 154 5.47 10.27 8.23
N SER A 155 4.47 9.44 7.98
CA SER A 155 4.61 7.97 8.04
C SER A 155 5.38 7.44 6.82
N TYR A 156 5.90 6.23 6.96
CA TYR A 156 6.64 5.53 5.91
C TYR A 156 5.93 4.23 5.58
N GLN A 157 5.61 4.02 4.31
CA GLN A 157 4.84 2.87 3.86
C GLN A 157 5.56 2.10 2.77
N ILE A 158 5.45 0.76 2.83
CA ILE A 158 5.98 -0.13 1.81
C ILE A 158 5.03 -1.31 1.60
N ILE A 159 4.84 -1.65 0.33
CA ILE A 159 4.01 -2.78 -0.10
C ILE A 159 4.93 -3.97 -0.35
N ILE A 160 4.56 -5.13 0.17
CA ILE A 160 5.37 -6.36 0.09
C ILE A 160 4.51 -7.57 -0.26
N SER A 161 5.10 -8.56 -0.91
CA SER A 161 4.42 -9.83 -1.16
C SER A 161 4.10 -10.55 0.16
N PRO A 162 2.90 -11.16 0.28
CA PRO A 162 2.52 -11.96 1.43
C PRO A 162 3.51 -13.11 1.64
N LYS A 163 4.01 -13.25 2.85
CA LYS A 163 4.91 -14.33 3.24
C LYS A 163 5.05 -14.41 4.75
N ARG A 164 5.50 -15.56 5.25
CA ARG A 164 5.95 -15.67 6.63
C ARG A 164 7.36 -15.08 6.77
N ALA A 165 7.51 -14.07 7.61
CA ALA A 165 8.79 -13.42 7.84
C ALA A 165 8.86 -12.68 9.17
N LYS A 166 10.09 -12.52 9.65
CA LYS A 166 10.42 -11.53 10.68
C LYS A 166 10.57 -10.18 9.99
N VAL A 167 9.87 -9.17 10.48
CA VAL A 167 10.01 -7.79 10.01
C VAL A 167 10.87 -7.02 10.99
N ARG A 168 11.89 -6.35 10.49
CA ARG A 168 12.69 -5.38 11.24
C ARG A 168 12.57 -4.04 10.53
N TRP A 169 12.46 -2.95 11.28
CA TRP A 169 12.54 -1.59 10.76
C TRP A 169 13.73 -0.86 11.37
N LEU A 170 14.30 0.07 10.59
CA LEU A 170 15.40 0.94 10.99
C LEU A 170 15.05 2.36 10.56
N TYR A 171 15.51 3.34 11.32
CA TYR A 171 15.45 4.75 10.95
C TYR A 171 16.50 5.53 11.72
N GLU A 172 16.94 6.66 11.14
CA GLU A 172 17.81 7.61 11.82
C GLU A 172 16.99 8.76 12.44
N TYR A 173 17.37 9.17 13.64
CA TYR A 173 16.88 10.36 14.29
C TYR A 173 18.01 10.99 15.11
N ASN A 174 18.28 12.30 14.90
CA ASN A 174 19.37 13.04 15.57
C ASN A 174 20.76 12.38 15.39
N LYS A 175 21.04 11.81 14.20
CA LYS A 175 22.27 11.07 13.87
C LYS A 175 22.47 9.75 14.63
N GLU A 176 21.44 9.27 15.27
CA GLU A 176 21.43 7.97 15.93
C GLU A 176 20.47 7.00 15.21
N MET A 177 20.92 5.75 15.06
CA MET A 177 20.13 4.70 14.44
C MET A 177 19.24 3.99 15.46
N TYR A 178 17.97 3.91 15.15
CA TYR A 178 16.96 3.20 15.92
C TYR A 178 16.42 2.00 15.14
N SER A 179 16.10 0.94 15.85
CA SER A 179 15.53 -0.25 15.24
C SER A 179 14.49 -0.91 16.13
N GLY A 180 13.55 -1.56 15.49
CA GLY A 180 12.62 -2.45 16.14
C GLY A 180 12.33 -3.68 15.28
N ALA A 181 11.60 -4.62 15.82
CA ALA A 181 11.26 -5.84 15.10
C ALA A 181 9.90 -6.38 15.54
N MET A 182 9.17 -6.93 14.58
CA MET A 182 8.05 -7.82 14.80
C MET A 182 8.57 -9.27 14.73
N PRO A 183 8.08 -10.18 15.59
CA PRO A 183 8.44 -11.59 15.52
C PRO A 183 8.02 -12.20 14.17
N ASP A 184 8.47 -13.41 13.91
CA ASP A 184 8.11 -14.17 12.72
C ASP A 184 6.59 -14.33 12.64
N THR A 185 5.99 -13.73 11.60
CA THR A 185 4.55 -13.59 11.43
C THR A 185 4.15 -13.89 9.99
N ASP A 186 2.98 -14.48 9.81
CA ASP A 186 2.38 -14.66 8.49
C ASP A 186 1.79 -13.34 8.01
N LEU A 187 2.47 -12.70 7.05
CA LEU A 187 2.02 -11.46 6.44
C LEU A 187 1.00 -11.79 5.35
N SER A 188 -0.24 -11.36 5.55
CA SER A 188 -1.37 -11.68 4.67
C SER A 188 -1.64 -10.57 3.67
N ALA A 189 -2.13 -10.93 2.48
CA ALA A 189 -2.67 -9.97 1.52
C ALA A 189 -3.80 -9.14 2.14
N ASN A 190 -4.06 -7.98 1.56
CA ASN A 190 -5.11 -7.05 1.99
C ASN A 190 -5.03 -6.67 3.48
N THR A 191 -3.83 -6.67 4.06
CA THR A 191 -3.59 -6.41 5.49
C THR A 191 -2.52 -5.35 5.68
N CYS A 192 -2.81 -4.36 6.54
CA CYS A 192 -1.87 -3.33 6.96
C CYS A 192 -1.28 -3.68 8.35
N TYR A 193 0.05 -3.73 8.43
CA TYR A 193 0.81 -3.92 9.67
C TYR A 193 1.43 -2.59 10.06
N THR A 194 0.95 -1.99 11.16
CA THR A 194 1.37 -0.67 11.61
C THR A 194 2.32 -0.76 12.80
N PHE A 195 3.43 -0.04 12.70
CA PHE A 195 4.47 0.08 13.72
C PHE A 195 4.54 1.54 14.20
N THR A 196 4.31 1.75 15.48
CA THR A 196 4.31 3.08 16.10
C THR A 196 5.34 3.15 17.24
N PRO A 197 6.65 3.03 16.95
CA PRO A 197 7.66 3.13 18.00
C PRO A 197 7.64 4.53 18.61
N VAL A 198 7.68 4.58 19.94
CA VAL A 198 7.74 5.82 20.70
C VAL A 198 9.12 5.93 21.34
N LEU A 199 9.90 6.93 20.92
CA LEU A 199 11.13 7.31 21.58
C LEU A 199 10.78 8.13 22.83
N LYS A 200 11.26 7.68 23.98
CA LYS A 200 11.16 8.47 25.19
C LYS A 200 12.27 9.50 25.17
N ASP A 201 11.89 10.74 25.11
CA ASP A 201 12.85 11.82 25.35
C ASP A 201 13.14 11.91 26.85
N ILE A 202 14.41 12.03 27.17
CA ILE A 202 14.93 12.01 28.56
C ILE A 202 15.09 13.42 29.11
N GLY A 203 14.74 14.48 28.34
CA GLY A 203 14.92 15.87 28.72
C GLY A 203 13.62 16.58 29.10
N ASP A 204 13.68 17.36 30.19
CA ASP A 204 12.73 18.46 30.39
C ASP A 204 13.10 19.60 29.44
N TYR A 205 12.29 19.88 28.43
CA TYR A 205 12.49 21.04 27.58
C TYR A 205 11.95 22.29 28.27
N THR A 206 12.81 23.25 28.48
CA THR A 206 12.41 24.63 28.72
C THR A 206 12.19 25.27 27.36
N LEU A 207 10.93 25.45 26.95
CA LEU A 207 10.63 26.21 25.74
C LEU A 207 10.91 27.71 26.02
N ASP A 208 11.90 28.23 25.35
CA ASP A 208 12.05 29.67 25.22
C ASP A 208 10.97 30.18 24.26
N LYS A 209 10.44 31.40 24.50
CA LYS A 209 9.40 32.02 23.68
C LYS A 209 9.74 32.09 22.20
N ALA A 210 11.03 32.08 21.86
CA ALA A 210 11.53 32.10 20.48
C ALA A 210 11.38 30.73 19.74
N GLN A 211 11.17 29.62 20.46
CA GLN A 211 11.08 28.29 19.88
C GLN A 211 9.63 27.80 19.69
N MET A 212 8.65 28.55 20.16
CA MET A 212 7.22 28.17 20.07
C MET A 212 6.67 28.13 18.64
N GLY A 213 7.39 28.64 17.65
CA GLY A 213 6.98 28.62 16.25
C GLY A 213 7.12 27.23 15.58
N ASP A 214 7.99 26.35 16.10
CA ASP A 214 8.30 25.06 15.50
C ASP A 214 7.49 23.88 16.10
N PHE A 215 6.72 24.14 17.16
CA PHE A 215 5.92 23.11 17.83
C PHE A 215 4.43 23.29 17.53
N TYR A 216 3.92 22.55 16.56
CA TYR A 216 2.48 22.34 16.40
C TYR A 216 1.99 21.35 17.45
N CYS A 217 1.63 21.85 18.63
CA CYS A 217 0.80 21.06 19.55
C CYS A 217 -0.62 21.05 18.99
N LYS A 218 -1.08 19.92 18.46
CA LYS A 218 -2.53 19.69 18.38
C LYS A 218 -3.04 19.59 19.81
N ASP A 219 -3.70 20.62 20.27
CA ASP A 219 -4.43 20.62 21.54
C ASP A 219 -5.70 19.80 21.33
N GLU A 220 -5.71 18.52 21.73
CA GLU A 220 -6.89 17.66 21.70
C GLU A 220 -7.90 18.02 22.81
N SER A 221 -7.69 19.11 23.55
CA SER A 221 -8.51 19.48 24.71
C SER A 221 -9.70 20.43 24.39
N ASN A 222 -10.02 20.67 23.11
CA ASN A 222 -11.24 21.43 22.75
C ASN A 222 -12.24 20.59 21.96
N ASN A 223 -12.79 19.56 22.60
CA ASN A 223 -14.13 19.07 22.32
C ASN A 223 -14.93 19.16 23.64
N GLY A 224 -15.50 20.37 23.85
CA GLY A 224 -16.60 20.61 24.72
C GLY A 224 -17.83 20.96 23.91
#